data_0cb1f49c15c8259f5bfc935b499f870d
#
_entry.id   0cb1f49c15c8259f5bfc935b499f870d
#
_cell.length_a   1.000
_cell.length_b   1.000
_cell.length_c   1.000
_cell.angle_alpha   90.00
_cell.angle_beta   90.00
_cell.angle_gamma   90.00
#
_symmetry.space_group_name_H-M   'P 1'
#
loop_
_entity.id
_entity.type
_entity.pdbx_description
1 polymer ?
#
loop_
_entity_poly.entity_id
_entity_poly.type
_entity_poly.pdbx_seq_one_letter_code
_entity_poly.pdbx_strand_id
1 'polypeptide(L)'
;MRKSNAVVAFLLGIAGTAVLPVLSAGATADSVGQAIKEVVVKARTAINRYGETDSAMAAIQAALSEVASLPGIRNRGTMKPLHGSTSMGRALLASEGDTGICLYVSWFGKDAATPVHDHLTWGVVRVLEGRDRYVHWKRLADPKTGEPFVEQTEEKTLGPGDSDYWLGPPNDIHSQQAVDGDLWELVIVGRDLSSDYVTRNHHYYDAKTGREMAGRAK
;
A
#
# COMPACT_ATOMS: atom_id res chain seq x y z
N MET A 1 40.59 -60.77 42.90
CA MET A 1 39.14 -60.55 42.82
C MET A 1 38.78 -59.31 43.65
N ARG A 2 38.57 -58.17 43.01
CA ARG A 2 38.11 -56.91 43.65
C ARG A 2 36.82 -56.47 42.92
N LYS A 3 35.75 -56.45 43.68
CA LYS A 3 34.44 -55.94 43.22
C LYS A 3 34.43 -54.38 43.35
N SER A 4 34.17 -53.71 42.25
CA SER A 4 34.01 -52.26 42.20
C SER A 4 32.52 -51.93 42.24
N ASN A 5 32.10 -51.24 43.29
CA ASN A 5 30.75 -50.74 43.42
C ASN A 5 30.60 -49.39 42.61
N ALA A 6 29.72 -49.39 41.62
CA ALA A 6 29.33 -48.13 40.91
C ALA A 6 28.19 -47.48 41.68
N VAL A 7 28.41 -46.27 42.12
CA VAL A 7 27.36 -45.35 42.67
C VAL A 7 26.70 -44.63 41.51
N VAL A 8 25.40 -44.86 41.31
CA VAL A 8 24.57 -44.13 40.34
C VAL A 8 24.00 -42.91 41.07
N ALA A 9 24.45 -41.74 40.66
CA ALA A 9 23.88 -40.49 41.12
C ALA A 9 22.69 -40.10 40.23
N PHE A 10 21.49 -40.03 40.80
CA PHE A 10 20.29 -39.50 40.19
C PHE A 10 20.30 -37.95 40.27
N LEU A 11 20.50 -37.28 39.13
CA LEU A 11 20.27 -35.86 39.02
C LEU A 11 18.79 -35.59 38.68
N LEU A 12 18.01 -35.11 39.64
CA LEU A 12 16.69 -34.54 39.41
C LEU A 12 16.87 -33.20 38.68
N GLY A 13 16.60 -33.16 37.37
CA GLY A 13 16.47 -31.92 36.61
C GLY A 13 15.12 -31.29 36.87
N ILE A 14 15.11 -30.16 37.60
CA ILE A 14 13.93 -29.28 37.70
C ILE A 14 13.81 -28.52 36.39
N ALA A 15 12.88 -28.94 35.53
CA ALA A 15 12.50 -28.19 34.35
C ALA A 15 11.68 -26.94 34.77
N GLY A 16 12.36 -25.85 34.97
CA GLY A 16 11.71 -24.55 35.12
C GLY A 16 11.15 -24.10 33.78
N THR A 17 9.83 -24.21 33.60
CA THR A 17 9.12 -23.56 32.49
C THR A 17 9.14 -22.03 32.73
N ALA A 18 10.06 -21.35 32.04
CA ALA A 18 10.03 -19.89 31.94
C ALA A 18 8.78 -19.48 31.13
N VAL A 19 7.72 -19.09 31.83
CA VAL A 19 6.59 -18.42 31.23
C VAL A 19 7.06 -17.02 30.89
N LEU A 20 7.43 -16.79 29.61
CA LEU A 20 7.65 -15.44 29.12
C LEU A 20 6.30 -14.70 29.16
N PRO A 21 6.23 -13.52 29.78
CA PRO A 21 5.02 -12.70 29.72
C PRO A 21 4.81 -12.29 28.26
N VAL A 22 3.73 -12.77 27.64
CA VAL A 22 3.21 -12.20 26.41
C VAL A 22 2.69 -10.80 26.77
N LEU A 23 3.54 -9.81 26.63
CA LEU A 23 3.15 -8.41 26.66
C LEU A 23 2.32 -8.12 25.40
N SER A 24 1.03 -8.44 25.45
CA SER A 24 0.06 -7.80 24.57
C SER A 24 -0.15 -6.36 25.09
N ALA A 25 0.81 -5.49 24.85
CA ALA A 25 0.59 -4.07 25.02
C ALA A 25 -0.46 -3.68 23.97
N GLY A 26 -1.73 -3.56 24.35
CA GLY A 26 -2.76 -2.96 23.53
C GLY A 26 -2.29 -1.56 23.13
N ALA A 27 -1.96 -1.37 21.84
CA ALA A 27 -1.55 -0.06 21.35
C ALA A 27 -2.65 0.93 21.65
N THR A 28 -2.35 2.01 22.36
CA THR A 28 -3.30 3.09 22.60
C THR A 28 -3.59 3.83 21.30
N ALA A 29 -4.73 4.54 21.22
CA ALA A 29 -5.07 5.33 20.03
C ALA A 29 -3.97 6.35 19.69
N ASP A 30 -3.23 6.84 20.66
CA ASP A 30 -2.10 7.75 20.48
C ASP A 30 -0.89 7.05 19.82
N SER A 31 -0.54 5.82 20.27
CA SER A 31 0.57 5.06 19.69
C SER A 31 0.33 4.66 18.23
N VAL A 32 -0.91 4.37 17.86
CA VAL A 32 -1.26 4.09 16.44
C VAL A 32 -1.15 5.37 15.60
N GLY A 33 -1.63 6.50 16.11
CA GLY A 33 -1.48 7.80 15.43
C GLY A 33 -0.02 8.19 15.23
N GLN A 34 0.84 7.91 16.20
CA GLN A 34 2.27 8.15 16.09
C GLN A 34 2.90 7.23 15.03
N ALA A 35 2.60 5.94 15.03
CA ALA A 35 3.11 4.99 14.02
C ALA A 35 2.69 5.37 12.59
N ILE A 36 1.46 5.86 12.40
CA ILE A 36 0.97 6.38 11.12
C ILE A 36 1.84 7.55 10.62
N LYS A 37 2.17 8.52 11.50
CA LYS A 37 3.04 9.65 11.14
C LYS A 37 4.47 9.20 10.82
N GLU A 38 4.99 8.24 11.57
CA GLU A 38 6.33 7.68 11.35
C GLU A 38 6.50 7.02 9.98
N VAL A 39 5.46 6.41 9.41
CA VAL A 39 5.51 5.87 8.05
C VAL A 39 5.78 6.97 7.03
N VAL A 40 5.13 8.13 7.15
CA VAL A 40 5.35 9.27 6.25
C VAL A 40 6.79 9.77 6.36
N VAL A 41 7.33 9.87 7.59
CA VAL A 41 8.74 10.25 7.84
C VAL A 41 9.72 9.22 7.25
N LYS A 42 9.45 7.92 7.42
CA LYS A 42 10.26 6.85 6.84
C LYS A 42 10.24 6.90 5.30
N ALA A 43 9.08 7.15 4.71
CA ALA A 43 8.94 7.30 3.26
C ALA A 43 9.74 8.52 2.75
N ARG A 44 9.65 9.67 3.42
CA ARG A 44 10.47 10.85 3.09
C ARG A 44 11.96 10.55 3.19
N THR A 45 12.38 9.84 4.23
CA THR A 45 13.78 9.44 4.42
C THR A 45 14.25 8.52 3.30
N ALA A 46 13.44 7.55 2.89
CA ALA A 46 13.74 6.64 1.78
C ALA A 46 13.90 7.39 0.46
N ILE A 47 12.96 8.30 0.13
CA ILE A 47 13.02 9.12 -1.08
C ILE A 47 14.24 10.05 -1.07
N ASN A 48 14.54 10.70 0.05
CA ASN A 48 15.73 11.57 0.16
C ASN A 48 17.05 10.80 -0.02
N ARG A 49 17.09 9.54 0.41
CA ARG A 49 18.29 8.70 0.34
C ARG A 49 18.48 8.04 -1.01
N TYR A 50 17.42 7.57 -1.64
CA TYR A 50 17.50 6.70 -2.81
C TYR A 50 16.86 7.29 -4.07
N GLY A 51 16.20 8.47 -3.97
CA GLY A 51 15.36 8.99 -5.05
C GLY A 51 14.11 8.15 -5.25
N GLU A 52 13.40 8.37 -6.34
CA GLU A 52 12.23 7.56 -6.74
C GLU A 52 12.71 6.29 -7.47
N THR A 53 13.18 5.31 -6.71
CA THR A 53 13.76 4.04 -7.20
C THR A 53 13.14 2.84 -6.50
N ASP A 54 13.36 1.65 -7.06
CA ASP A 54 12.92 0.37 -6.47
C ASP A 54 13.41 0.20 -5.02
N SER A 55 14.63 0.69 -4.70
CA SER A 55 15.16 0.65 -3.34
C SER A 55 14.37 1.52 -2.37
N ALA A 56 13.91 2.70 -2.81
CA ALA A 56 13.03 3.55 -2.00
C ALA A 56 11.66 2.88 -1.80
N MET A 57 11.09 2.32 -2.88
CA MET A 57 9.78 1.65 -2.82
C MET A 57 9.83 0.44 -1.88
N ALA A 58 10.88 -0.37 -1.93
CA ALA A 58 11.07 -1.49 -1.01
C ALA A 58 11.13 -1.05 0.47
N ALA A 59 11.83 0.06 0.77
CA ALA A 59 11.89 0.62 2.12
C ALA A 59 10.51 1.15 2.59
N ILE A 60 9.73 1.74 1.68
CA ILE A 60 8.38 2.23 1.96
C ILE A 60 7.40 1.07 2.18
N GLN A 61 7.49 0.00 1.38
CA GLN A 61 6.70 -1.23 1.57
C GLN A 61 6.95 -1.84 2.96
N ALA A 62 8.21 -1.88 3.40
CA ALA A 62 8.57 -2.35 4.74
C ALA A 62 7.93 -1.46 5.82
N ALA A 63 7.98 -0.14 5.68
CA ALA A 63 7.35 0.79 6.62
C ALA A 63 5.81 0.64 6.66
N LEU A 64 5.15 0.45 5.51
CA LEU A 64 3.71 0.19 5.45
C LEU A 64 3.33 -1.11 6.17
N SER A 65 4.17 -2.15 6.11
CA SER A 65 3.89 -3.42 6.77
C SER A 65 3.83 -3.31 8.30
N GLU A 66 4.56 -2.36 8.89
CA GLU A 66 4.53 -2.12 10.33
C GLU A 66 3.17 -1.56 10.80
N VAL A 67 2.56 -0.65 10.03
CA VAL A 67 1.26 -0.05 10.39
C VAL A 67 0.08 -0.89 9.94
N ALA A 68 0.24 -1.69 8.88
CA ALA A 68 -0.82 -2.56 8.38
C ALA A 68 -1.30 -3.59 9.41
N SER A 69 -0.41 -3.99 10.33
CA SER A 69 -0.73 -4.93 11.42
C SER A 69 -1.38 -4.27 12.64
N LEU A 70 -1.49 -2.95 12.69
CA LEU A 70 -2.03 -2.24 13.85
C LEU A 70 -3.55 -2.40 13.96
N PRO A 71 -4.08 -2.63 15.17
CA PRO A 71 -5.51 -2.80 15.37
C PRO A 71 -6.31 -1.59 14.90
N GLY A 72 -7.36 -1.84 14.12
CA GLY A 72 -8.30 -0.82 13.69
C GLY A 72 -7.78 0.17 12.65
N ILE A 73 -6.62 -0.10 12.00
CA ILE A 73 -6.02 0.80 10.99
C ILE A 73 -7.02 1.15 9.88
N ARG A 74 -7.80 0.20 9.38
CA ARG A 74 -8.78 0.41 8.31
C ARG A 74 -9.95 1.33 8.70
N ASN A 75 -10.22 1.47 9.99
CA ASN A 75 -11.32 2.29 10.51
C ASN A 75 -10.87 3.71 10.90
N ARG A 76 -9.64 4.07 10.55
CA ARG A 76 -9.09 5.40 10.85
C ARG A 76 -9.36 6.40 9.75
N GLY A 77 -9.46 7.66 10.17
CA GLY A 77 -9.78 8.77 9.27
C GLY A 77 -11.26 8.85 8.93
N THR A 78 -11.61 9.82 8.11
CA THR A 78 -12.98 10.01 7.62
C THR A 78 -13.04 9.58 6.17
N MET A 79 -13.75 8.48 5.89
CA MET A 79 -13.93 7.96 4.54
C MET A 79 -14.69 8.97 3.68
N LYS A 80 -14.13 9.32 2.53
CA LYS A 80 -14.75 10.18 1.52
C LYS A 80 -14.91 9.39 0.21
N PRO A 81 -16.01 9.57 -0.53
CA PRO A 81 -16.17 8.95 -1.85
C PRO A 81 -14.99 9.24 -2.77
N LEU A 82 -14.53 8.22 -3.48
CA LEU A 82 -13.51 8.36 -4.50
C LEU A 82 -14.20 8.61 -5.85
N HIS A 83 -13.86 9.69 -6.54
CA HIS A 83 -14.47 10.12 -7.81
C HIS A 83 -16.01 10.20 -7.79
N GLY A 84 -16.61 10.55 -6.65
CA GLY A 84 -18.07 10.58 -6.49
C GLY A 84 -18.75 9.20 -6.43
N SER A 85 -17.98 8.12 -6.43
CA SER A 85 -18.49 6.75 -6.33
C SER A 85 -19.06 6.45 -4.95
N THR A 86 -20.14 5.68 -4.90
CA THR A 86 -20.68 5.10 -3.66
C THR A 86 -20.06 3.75 -3.33
N SER A 87 -19.30 3.17 -4.24
CA SER A 87 -18.65 1.86 -4.08
C SER A 87 -17.13 1.94 -3.88
N MET A 88 -16.56 3.14 -3.80
CA MET A 88 -15.14 3.35 -3.52
C MET A 88 -14.98 4.57 -2.63
N GLY A 89 -14.02 4.50 -1.71
CA GLY A 89 -13.70 5.61 -0.83
C GLY A 89 -12.26 5.58 -0.34
N ARG A 90 -11.80 6.72 0.16
CA ARG A 90 -10.51 6.82 0.85
C ARG A 90 -10.58 7.77 2.04
N ALA A 91 -9.77 7.52 3.06
CA ALA A 91 -9.56 8.41 4.18
C ALA A 91 -8.09 8.76 4.31
N LEU A 92 -7.79 10.05 4.47
CA LEU A 92 -6.44 10.53 4.76
C LEU A 92 -6.09 10.17 6.20
N LEU A 93 -4.96 9.50 6.40
CA LEU A 93 -4.43 9.12 7.71
C LEU A 93 -3.34 10.08 8.19
N ALA A 94 -2.44 10.47 7.29
CA ALA A 94 -1.37 11.43 7.55
C ALA A 94 -0.91 12.11 6.26
N SER A 95 -0.41 13.35 6.36
CA SER A 95 0.22 14.06 5.24
C SER A 95 1.32 15.02 5.72
N GLU A 96 2.22 15.36 4.83
CA GLU A 96 3.20 16.45 5.00
C GLU A 96 2.67 17.81 4.47
N GLY A 97 1.35 17.96 4.37
CA GLY A 97 0.68 19.10 3.73
C GLY A 97 0.30 18.83 2.28
N ASP A 98 -0.22 19.84 1.60
CA ASP A 98 -0.91 19.74 0.30
C ASP A 98 -0.01 19.24 -0.86
N THR A 99 1.30 19.40 -0.75
CA THR A 99 2.27 19.02 -1.79
C THR A 99 3.19 17.89 -1.38
N GLY A 100 3.01 17.37 -0.17
CA GLY A 100 3.89 16.37 0.43
C GLY A 100 3.33 14.96 0.34
N ILE A 101 4.08 14.02 0.95
CA ILE A 101 3.71 12.61 1.04
C ILE A 101 2.40 12.48 1.83
N CYS A 102 1.49 11.67 1.30
CA CYS A 102 0.20 11.36 1.92
C CYS A 102 0.03 9.85 2.09
N LEU A 103 -0.47 9.46 3.26
CA LEU A 103 -0.89 8.09 3.57
C LEU A 103 -2.41 8.03 3.69
N TYR A 104 -3.01 7.12 2.96
CA TYR A 104 -4.45 6.88 2.95
C TYR A 104 -4.78 5.44 3.34
N VAL A 105 -5.98 5.23 3.83
CA VAL A 105 -6.69 3.95 3.74
C VAL A 105 -7.75 4.08 2.64
N SER A 106 -7.80 3.10 1.74
CA SER A 106 -8.78 3.02 0.66
C SER A 106 -9.68 1.81 0.83
N TRP A 107 -10.92 1.95 0.40
CA TRP A 107 -11.92 0.90 0.36
C TRP A 107 -12.55 0.82 -1.03
N PHE A 108 -12.69 -0.39 -1.53
CA PHE A 108 -13.42 -0.73 -2.75
C PHE A 108 -14.46 -1.79 -2.39
N GLY A 109 -15.71 -1.51 -2.67
CA GLY A 109 -16.78 -2.51 -2.57
C GLY A 109 -16.57 -3.60 -3.61
N LYS A 110 -17.24 -4.73 -3.41
CA LYS A 110 -17.16 -5.88 -4.31
C LYS A 110 -17.33 -5.45 -5.78
N ASP A 111 -16.44 -5.93 -6.63
CA ASP A 111 -16.38 -5.68 -8.10
C ASP A 111 -16.13 -4.21 -8.48
N ALA A 112 -15.93 -3.31 -7.50
CA ALA A 112 -15.57 -1.93 -7.79
C ALA A 112 -14.18 -1.86 -8.44
N ALA A 113 -14.05 -1.02 -9.47
CA ALA A 113 -12.82 -0.88 -10.23
C ALA A 113 -12.53 0.59 -10.54
N THR A 114 -11.24 0.94 -10.54
CA THR A 114 -10.79 2.23 -11.09
C THR A 114 -10.70 2.14 -12.62
N PRO A 115 -10.90 3.23 -13.34
CA PRO A 115 -10.41 3.32 -14.71
C PRO A 115 -8.87 3.18 -14.72
N VAL A 116 -8.28 2.98 -15.90
CA VAL A 116 -6.84 3.14 -16.07
C VAL A 116 -6.51 4.63 -15.91
N HIS A 117 -5.57 4.96 -15.03
CA HIS A 117 -5.26 6.36 -14.71
C HIS A 117 -3.80 6.54 -14.27
N ASP A 118 -3.28 7.76 -14.41
CA ASP A 118 -1.99 8.16 -13.86
C ASP A 118 -2.13 8.83 -12.49
N HIS A 119 -1.01 8.99 -11.78
CA HIS A 119 -0.95 9.64 -10.47
C HIS A 119 -0.08 10.89 -10.43
N LEU A 120 0.75 11.12 -11.45
CA LEU A 120 1.72 12.22 -11.53
C LEU A 120 2.74 12.21 -10.37
N THR A 121 2.89 11.06 -9.73
CA THR A 121 3.79 10.82 -8.57
C THR A 121 3.96 9.32 -8.37
N TRP A 122 5.00 8.94 -7.61
CA TRP A 122 5.17 7.57 -7.15
C TRP A 122 4.12 7.19 -6.09
N GLY A 123 3.92 5.89 -5.91
CA GLY A 123 3.09 5.36 -4.84
C GLY A 123 3.37 3.89 -4.52
N VAL A 124 2.92 3.49 -3.34
CA VAL A 124 2.96 2.12 -2.84
C VAL A 124 1.60 1.75 -2.28
N VAL A 125 1.10 0.59 -2.66
CA VAL A 125 -0.12 -0.01 -2.14
C VAL A 125 0.21 -1.23 -1.29
N ARG A 126 -0.60 -1.46 -0.23
CA ARG A 126 -0.56 -2.67 0.58
C ARG A 126 -1.96 -3.13 0.93
N VAL A 127 -2.31 -4.35 0.53
CA VAL A 127 -3.61 -4.95 0.81
C VAL A 127 -3.72 -5.31 2.28
N LEU A 128 -4.79 -4.85 2.93
CA LEU A 128 -5.15 -5.16 4.31
C LEU A 128 -6.14 -6.32 4.37
N GLU A 129 -7.14 -6.31 3.49
CA GLU A 129 -8.22 -7.29 3.43
C GLU A 129 -8.78 -7.36 2.00
N GLY A 130 -9.25 -8.54 1.59
CA GLY A 130 -9.78 -8.75 0.25
C GLY A 130 -8.70 -9.11 -0.75
N ARG A 131 -9.01 -8.93 -2.02
CA ARG A 131 -8.11 -9.21 -3.14
C ARG A 131 -8.21 -8.11 -4.17
N ASP A 132 -7.07 -7.65 -4.65
CA ASP A 132 -6.94 -6.62 -5.66
C ASP A 132 -6.40 -7.21 -6.96
N ARG A 133 -7.15 -7.09 -8.05
CA ARG A 133 -6.63 -7.27 -9.40
C ARG A 133 -5.91 -5.97 -9.78
N TYR A 134 -4.59 -5.98 -9.67
CA TYR A 134 -3.73 -4.84 -9.90
C TYR A 134 -3.09 -4.92 -11.27
N VAL A 135 -3.20 -3.87 -12.08
CA VAL A 135 -2.70 -3.86 -13.46
C VAL A 135 -1.82 -2.65 -13.71
N HIS A 136 -0.59 -2.89 -14.14
CA HIS A 136 0.33 -1.85 -14.59
C HIS A 136 0.17 -1.56 -16.08
N TRP A 137 0.30 -0.29 -16.42
CA TRP A 137 0.22 0.19 -17.80
C TRP A 137 1.42 1.08 -18.11
N LYS A 138 1.81 1.12 -19.37
CA LYS A 138 2.92 1.95 -19.86
C LYS A 138 2.42 2.91 -20.94
N ARG A 139 2.81 4.18 -20.84
CA ARG A 139 2.55 5.19 -21.88
C ARG A 139 3.48 4.97 -23.06
N LEU A 140 2.92 4.94 -24.25
CA LEU A 140 3.58 4.78 -25.54
C LEU A 140 3.10 5.86 -26.50
N ALA A 141 3.82 6.06 -27.61
CA ALA A 141 3.38 6.87 -28.73
C ALA A 141 3.01 5.95 -29.90
N ASP A 142 1.86 6.20 -30.52
CA ASP A 142 1.46 5.51 -31.73
C ASP A 142 2.47 5.80 -32.86
N PRO A 143 3.10 4.78 -33.45
CA PRO A 143 4.17 4.97 -34.43
C PRO A 143 3.71 5.64 -35.74
N LYS A 144 2.40 5.69 -36.00
CA LYS A 144 1.83 6.28 -37.22
C LYS A 144 1.34 7.71 -36.99
N THR A 145 0.75 8.00 -35.84
CA THR A 145 0.12 9.28 -35.56
C THR A 145 0.89 10.12 -34.57
N GLY A 146 1.79 9.52 -33.78
CA GLY A 146 2.47 10.16 -32.66
C GLY A 146 1.58 10.35 -31.41
N GLU A 147 0.30 9.97 -31.50
CA GLU A 147 -0.66 10.12 -30.41
C GLU A 147 -0.34 9.22 -29.23
N PRO A 148 -0.46 9.70 -27.98
CA PRO A 148 -0.22 8.88 -26.81
C PRO A 148 -1.30 7.82 -26.64
N PHE A 149 -0.89 6.62 -26.21
CA PHE A 149 -1.76 5.57 -25.73
C PHE A 149 -1.08 4.79 -24.61
N VAL A 150 -1.83 3.97 -23.90
CA VAL A 150 -1.29 3.08 -22.87
C VAL A 150 -1.49 1.61 -23.24
N GLU A 151 -0.54 0.79 -22.84
CA GLU A 151 -0.57 -0.66 -23.03
C GLU A 151 -0.37 -1.35 -21.68
N GLN A 152 -1.11 -2.41 -21.43
CA GLN A 152 -0.95 -3.24 -20.25
C GLN A 152 0.42 -3.94 -20.29
N THR A 153 1.16 -3.84 -19.19
CA THR A 153 2.49 -4.46 -19.07
C THR A 153 2.52 -5.64 -18.10
N GLU A 154 1.75 -5.56 -17.03
CA GLU A 154 1.71 -6.60 -16.00
C GLU A 154 0.32 -6.62 -15.34
N GLU A 155 -0.10 -7.81 -14.92
CA GLU A 155 -1.31 -8.00 -14.10
C GLU A 155 -0.98 -8.95 -12.95
N LYS A 156 -1.39 -8.57 -11.75
CA LYS A 156 -1.21 -9.34 -10.52
C LYS A 156 -2.55 -9.44 -9.78
N THR A 157 -2.67 -10.46 -8.94
CA THR A 157 -3.70 -10.49 -7.91
C THR A 157 -3.02 -10.42 -6.56
N LEU A 158 -3.21 -9.32 -5.86
CA LEU A 158 -2.67 -9.07 -4.54
C LEU A 158 -3.67 -9.53 -3.49
N GLY A 159 -3.19 -10.25 -2.46
CA GLY A 159 -3.96 -10.66 -1.29
C GLY A 159 -3.50 -9.95 -0.03
N PRO A 160 -4.15 -10.23 1.13
CA PRO A 160 -3.79 -9.59 2.40
C PRO A 160 -2.30 -9.76 2.74
N GLY A 161 -1.63 -8.63 2.97
CA GLY A 161 -0.20 -8.58 3.23
C GLY A 161 0.68 -8.39 2.00
N ASP A 162 0.16 -8.58 0.78
CA ASP A 162 0.89 -8.25 -0.44
C ASP A 162 0.97 -6.74 -0.63
N SER A 163 1.99 -6.33 -1.37
CA SER A 163 2.23 -4.94 -1.74
C SER A 163 2.69 -4.83 -3.18
N ASP A 164 2.33 -3.73 -3.82
CA ASP A 164 2.88 -3.33 -5.10
C ASP A 164 3.20 -1.83 -5.08
N TYR A 165 3.84 -1.33 -6.14
CA TYR A 165 4.21 0.08 -6.24
C TYR A 165 4.27 0.53 -7.70
N TRP A 166 4.24 1.83 -7.89
CA TRP A 166 4.58 2.49 -9.15
C TRP A 166 5.59 3.61 -8.89
N LEU A 167 6.45 3.84 -9.85
CA LEU A 167 7.35 4.99 -9.86
C LEU A 167 6.61 6.23 -10.40
N GLY A 168 7.23 7.40 -10.28
CA GLY A 168 6.67 8.61 -10.91
C GLY A 168 6.63 8.53 -12.44
N PRO A 169 6.01 9.52 -13.10
CA PRO A 169 5.86 9.52 -14.55
C PRO A 169 7.16 9.22 -15.29
N PRO A 170 7.11 8.41 -16.35
CA PRO A 170 5.95 7.91 -17.09
C PRO A 170 5.43 6.54 -16.60
N ASN A 171 5.86 6.04 -15.44
CA ASN A 171 5.58 4.69 -14.94
C ASN A 171 4.51 4.66 -13.82
N ASP A 172 3.67 5.67 -13.78
CA ASP A 172 2.68 5.95 -12.73
C ASP A 172 1.25 5.55 -13.12
N ILE A 173 1.09 4.72 -14.15
CA ILE A 173 -0.22 4.36 -14.69
C ILE A 173 -0.62 2.97 -14.24
N HIS A 174 -1.78 2.88 -13.61
CA HIS A 174 -2.35 1.60 -13.20
C HIS A 174 -3.88 1.57 -13.24
N SER A 175 -4.44 0.41 -12.97
CA SER A 175 -5.85 0.20 -12.61
C SER A 175 -5.96 -0.89 -11.56
N GLN A 176 -7.03 -0.81 -10.76
CA GLN A 176 -7.31 -1.74 -9.66
C GLN A 176 -8.76 -2.20 -9.71
N GLN A 177 -9.02 -3.42 -9.22
CA GLN A 177 -10.36 -3.96 -9.08
C GLN A 177 -10.45 -4.86 -7.86
N ALA A 178 -11.43 -4.60 -7.00
CA ALA A 178 -11.80 -5.51 -5.93
C ALA A 178 -12.38 -6.81 -6.52
N VAL A 179 -11.79 -7.96 -6.21
CA VAL A 179 -12.24 -9.28 -6.68
C VAL A 179 -12.66 -10.15 -5.50
N ASP A 180 -13.73 -10.92 -5.70
CA ASP A 180 -14.28 -11.87 -4.70
C ASP A 180 -14.82 -11.24 -3.39
N GLY A 181 -14.95 -9.93 -3.30
CA GLY A 181 -15.44 -9.24 -2.11
C GLY A 181 -14.93 -7.81 -2.00
N ASP A 182 -15.11 -7.21 -0.83
CA ASP A 182 -14.58 -5.87 -0.55
C ASP A 182 -13.06 -5.91 -0.41
N LEU A 183 -12.39 -4.85 -0.87
CA LEU A 183 -10.96 -4.64 -0.75
C LEU A 183 -10.68 -3.46 0.18
N TRP A 184 -9.73 -3.65 1.07
CA TRP A 184 -9.15 -2.59 1.91
C TRP A 184 -7.65 -2.56 1.75
N GLU A 185 -7.09 -1.36 1.59
CA GLU A 185 -5.66 -1.18 1.40
C GLU A 185 -5.13 0.10 2.03
N LEU A 186 -3.84 0.10 2.35
CA LEU A 186 -3.07 1.31 2.60
C LEU A 186 -2.43 1.77 1.30
N VAL A 187 -2.49 3.06 1.05
CA VAL A 187 -1.85 3.70 -0.11
C VAL A 187 -1.03 4.87 0.38
N ILE A 188 0.27 4.86 0.09
CA ILE A 188 1.15 6.01 0.31
C ILE A 188 1.64 6.55 -1.01
N VAL A 189 1.60 7.86 -1.17
CA VAL A 189 1.92 8.54 -2.43
C VAL A 189 2.79 9.77 -2.17
N GLY A 190 3.59 10.14 -3.16
CA GLY A 190 4.52 11.27 -3.07
C GLY A 190 3.86 12.64 -3.11
N ARG A 191 2.56 12.71 -3.36
CA ARG A 191 1.80 13.95 -3.44
C ARG A 191 0.33 13.73 -3.09
N ASP A 192 -0.32 14.72 -2.50
CA ASP A 192 -1.76 14.67 -2.24
C ASP A 192 -2.56 14.50 -3.54
N LEU A 193 -3.26 13.37 -3.66
CA LEU A 193 -4.10 13.04 -4.82
C LEU A 193 -5.35 13.93 -4.95
N SER A 194 -5.71 14.68 -3.90
CA SER A 194 -6.80 15.64 -3.92
C SER A 194 -6.32 17.07 -4.24
N SER A 195 -5.02 17.27 -4.38
CA SER A 195 -4.45 18.58 -4.71
C SER A 195 -4.95 19.09 -6.06
N ASP A 196 -5.04 20.42 -6.19
CA ASP A 196 -5.42 21.08 -7.44
C ASP A 196 -4.53 20.67 -8.62
N TYR A 197 -3.24 20.41 -8.37
CA TYR A 197 -2.32 19.98 -9.40
C TYR A 197 -2.72 18.61 -9.96
N VAL A 198 -2.92 17.60 -9.11
CA VAL A 198 -3.33 16.27 -9.54
C VAL A 198 -4.71 16.31 -10.19
N THR A 199 -5.68 16.94 -9.56
CA THR A 199 -7.05 16.97 -10.07
C THR A 199 -7.21 17.66 -11.42
N ARG A 200 -6.28 18.55 -11.83
CA ARG A 200 -6.30 19.23 -13.13
C ARG A 200 -5.49 18.52 -14.21
N ASN A 201 -4.46 17.77 -13.84
CA ASN A 201 -3.46 17.28 -14.79
C ASN A 201 -3.44 15.75 -14.94
N HIS A 202 -4.16 15.00 -14.11
CA HIS A 202 -4.16 13.56 -14.26
C HIS A 202 -5.09 13.11 -15.41
N HIS A 203 -4.76 11.99 -16.03
CA HIS A 203 -5.41 11.44 -17.20
C HIS A 203 -6.06 10.11 -16.91
N TYR A 204 -7.14 9.84 -17.64
CA TYR A 204 -7.81 8.56 -17.67
C TYR A 204 -7.72 7.95 -19.05
N TYR A 205 -7.63 6.63 -19.12
CA TYR A 205 -7.48 5.90 -20.37
C TYR A 205 -8.54 4.81 -20.48
N ASP A 206 -9.03 4.61 -21.69
CA ASP A 206 -9.90 3.49 -22.01
C ASP A 206 -9.07 2.19 -22.06
N ALA A 207 -9.41 1.22 -21.22
CA ALA A 207 -8.64 -0.03 -21.09
C ALA A 207 -8.63 -0.91 -22.35
N LYS A 208 -9.60 -0.74 -23.27
CA LYS A 208 -9.69 -1.53 -24.51
C LYS A 208 -8.85 -0.95 -25.64
N THR A 209 -8.84 0.37 -25.72
CA THR A 209 -8.14 1.09 -26.80
C THR A 209 -6.80 1.67 -26.37
N GLY A 210 -6.55 1.78 -25.07
CA GLY A 210 -5.40 2.47 -24.49
C GLY A 210 -5.42 3.98 -24.72
N ARG A 211 -6.45 4.54 -25.36
CA ARG A 211 -6.52 5.96 -25.66
C ARG A 211 -6.97 6.79 -24.47
N GLU A 212 -6.44 7.99 -24.36
CA GLU A 212 -6.88 8.95 -23.37
C GLU A 212 -8.37 9.26 -23.54
N MET A 213 -9.10 9.24 -22.43
CA MET A 213 -10.51 9.59 -22.40
C MET A 213 -10.67 11.11 -22.32
N ALA A 214 -11.48 11.67 -23.21
CA ALA A 214 -11.83 13.09 -23.16
C ALA A 214 -12.66 13.38 -21.90
N GLY A 215 -12.11 14.14 -20.97
CA GLY A 215 -12.78 14.56 -19.73
C GLY A 215 -12.56 13.58 -18.57
N ARG A 216 -12.81 14.08 -17.35
CA ARG A 216 -12.72 13.28 -16.12
C ARG A 216 -13.77 12.17 -16.16
N ALA A 217 -13.40 10.97 -15.75
CA ALA A 217 -14.40 9.99 -15.34
C ALA A 217 -15.24 10.64 -14.22
N LYS A 218 -16.54 10.87 -14.50
CA LYS A 218 -17.49 11.46 -13.55
C LYS A 218 -17.87 10.42 -12.52
#